data_18e93065f6722dc058505908f34dc821
#
_entry.id   18e93065f6722dc058505908f34dc821
#
_cell.length_a   1.000
_cell.length_b   1.000
_cell.length_c   1.000
_cell.angle_alpha   90.00
_cell.angle_beta   90.00
_cell.angle_gamma   90.00
#
_symmetry.space_group_name_H-M   'P 1'
#
loop_
_entity.id
_entity.type
_entity.pdbx_description
1 polymer ?
#
loop_
_entity_poly.entity_id
_entity_poly.type
_entity_poly.pdbx_seq_one_letter_code
_entity_poly.pdbx_strand_id
1 'polypeptide(L)'
;MILELKKFSKSDIWFNRYVKLIEYAKENITESEYIHKHHILPRSLFPEYIKHTDNIIPLTYRLHYLAHYILWKMTDTLQMALAFHFMATHTIKNSRLYDNAIKELYEHRKGYVSAKNIMTGVNELTKVENLGVTHIHTTTGKKWWTDNDGNTVFTDIDMTENGYKNTHNNPCAPTKVYWTLDENGKRCRT
;
A
#
# COMPACT_ATOMS: atom_id res chain seq x y z
N MET A 1 14.48 -23.12 2.74
CA MET A 1 14.01 -21.74 2.48
C MET A 1 12.49 -21.62 2.60
N ILE A 2 11.66 -22.21 1.70
CA ILE A 2 10.18 -22.03 1.74
C ILE A 2 9.55 -22.42 3.09
N LEU A 3 10.15 -23.35 3.81
CA LEU A 3 9.69 -23.78 5.15
C LEU A 3 9.78 -22.65 6.19
N GLU A 4 10.59 -21.62 5.98
CA GLU A 4 10.67 -20.45 6.86
C GLU A 4 9.33 -19.71 6.93
N LEU A 5 8.55 -19.72 5.84
CA LEU A 5 7.19 -19.14 5.80
C LEU A 5 6.22 -19.81 6.81
N LYS A 6 6.51 -21.03 7.24
CA LYS A 6 5.65 -21.71 8.20
C LYS A 6 5.51 -20.94 9.52
N LYS A 7 6.55 -20.18 9.91
CA LYS A 7 6.56 -19.32 11.10
C LYS A 7 5.48 -18.23 11.07
N PHE A 8 5.10 -17.77 9.86
CA PHE A 8 4.10 -16.73 9.64
C PHE A 8 2.75 -17.31 9.18
N SER A 9 2.68 -18.62 8.96
CA SER A 9 1.47 -19.25 8.44
C SER A 9 0.42 -19.44 9.52
N LYS A 10 -0.76 -18.90 9.31
CA LYS A 10 -1.97 -19.15 10.14
C LYS A 10 -2.81 -20.31 9.61
N SER A 11 -2.45 -20.90 8.47
CA SER A 11 -3.24 -21.94 7.81
C SER A 11 -2.38 -22.89 7.00
N ASP A 12 -2.40 -24.17 7.40
CA ASP A 12 -1.69 -25.24 6.70
C ASP A 12 -2.22 -25.46 5.28
N ILE A 13 -3.51 -25.25 5.07
CA ILE A 13 -4.14 -25.40 3.77
C ILE A 13 -3.52 -24.37 2.79
N TRP A 14 -3.42 -23.10 3.20
CA TRP A 14 -2.85 -22.05 2.37
C TRP A 14 -1.34 -22.19 2.21
N PHE A 15 -0.65 -22.64 3.25
CA PHE A 15 0.78 -22.96 3.17
C PHE A 15 1.05 -24.04 2.11
N ASN A 16 0.34 -25.16 2.17
CA ASN A 16 0.49 -26.26 1.22
C ASN A 16 0.13 -25.84 -0.22
N ARG A 17 -0.87 -24.96 -0.38
CA ARG A 17 -1.21 -24.40 -1.70
C ARG A 17 -0.07 -23.55 -2.24
N TYR A 18 0.57 -22.75 -1.40
CA TYR A 18 1.72 -21.93 -1.79
C TYR A 18 2.90 -22.80 -2.19
N VAL A 19 3.23 -23.82 -1.40
CA VAL A 19 4.31 -24.76 -1.72
C VAL A 19 4.08 -25.38 -3.10
N LYS A 20 2.88 -25.95 -3.33
CA LYS A 20 2.52 -26.54 -4.62
C LYS A 20 2.59 -25.57 -5.80
N LEU A 21 2.23 -24.30 -5.59
CA LEU A 21 2.35 -23.28 -6.64
C LEU A 21 3.82 -23.05 -6.99
N ILE A 22 4.70 -22.94 -5.99
CA ILE A 22 6.14 -22.72 -6.21
C ILE A 22 6.80 -23.95 -6.85
N GLU A 23 6.46 -25.15 -6.43
CA GLU A 23 6.93 -26.40 -7.04
C GLU A 23 6.50 -26.48 -8.50
N TYR A 24 5.22 -26.29 -8.78
CA TYR A 24 4.70 -26.24 -10.14
C TYR A 24 5.45 -25.22 -11.01
N ALA A 25 5.70 -24.03 -10.47
CA ALA A 25 6.40 -22.99 -11.21
C ALA A 25 7.84 -23.37 -11.55
N LYS A 26 8.56 -24.02 -10.61
CA LYS A 26 9.92 -24.51 -10.83
C LYS A 26 10.02 -25.55 -11.95
N GLU A 27 8.99 -26.38 -12.06
CA GLU A 27 8.98 -27.49 -13.03
C GLU A 27 8.47 -27.07 -14.41
N ASN A 28 7.55 -26.09 -14.46
CA ASN A 28 6.77 -25.83 -15.67
C ASN A 28 6.97 -24.44 -16.27
N ILE A 29 7.64 -23.51 -15.59
CA ILE A 29 7.84 -22.15 -16.09
C ILE A 29 9.28 -21.96 -16.52
N THR A 30 9.44 -21.78 -17.82
CA THR A 30 10.69 -21.32 -18.44
C THR A 30 10.64 -19.82 -18.67
N GLU A 31 11.78 -19.19 -18.92
CA GLU A 31 11.82 -17.77 -19.27
C GLU A 31 10.99 -17.50 -20.51
N SER A 32 10.04 -16.58 -20.39
CA SER A 32 9.16 -16.11 -21.45
C SER A 32 8.96 -14.60 -21.31
N GLU A 33 8.44 -13.94 -22.34
CA GLU A 33 8.16 -12.50 -22.32
C GLU A 33 7.09 -12.08 -21.30
N TYR A 34 6.28 -13.03 -20.81
CA TYR A 34 5.12 -12.76 -19.95
C TYR A 34 5.31 -13.27 -18.53
N ILE A 35 6.50 -13.01 -17.94
CA ILE A 35 6.81 -13.41 -16.57
C ILE A 35 7.16 -12.21 -15.68
N HIS A 36 6.88 -12.38 -14.39
CA HIS A 36 7.36 -11.51 -13.32
C HIS A 36 8.29 -12.26 -12.38
N LYS A 37 9.33 -11.59 -11.89
CA LYS A 37 10.17 -12.11 -10.81
C LYS A 37 9.40 -12.01 -9.49
N HIS A 38 9.26 -13.14 -8.82
CA HIS A 38 8.56 -13.27 -7.53
C HIS A 38 9.55 -13.69 -6.44
N HIS A 39 9.44 -13.07 -5.26
CA HIS A 39 10.20 -13.50 -4.10
C HIS A 39 9.42 -14.59 -3.35
N ILE A 40 9.98 -15.81 -3.29
CA ILE A 40 9.38 -16.96 -2.57
C ILE A 40 9.16 -16.60 -1.10
N LEU A 41 10.16 -15.98 -0.48
CA LEU A 41 10.05 -15.36 0.84
C LEU A 41 9.82 -13.85 0.64
N PRO A 42 8.65 -13.32 1.03
CA PRO A 42 8.33 -11.90 0.84
C PRO A 42 9.34 -10.97 1.50
N ARG A 43 9.79 -9.96 0.78
CA ARG A 43 10.80 -8.99 1.26
C ARG A 43 10.44 -8.30 2.57
N SER A 44 9.16 -8.05 2.79
CA SER A 44 8.66 -7.37 4.00
C SER A 44 8.65 -8.26 5.24
N LEU A 45 8.68 -9.59 5.07
CA LEU A 45 8.72 -10.55 6.17
C LEU A 45 10.14 -11.13 6.36
N PHE A 46 10.95 -11.12 5.29
CA PHE A 46 12.27 -11.73 5.23
C PHE A 46 13.26 -10.79 4.52
N PRO A 47 13.59 -9.63 5.11
CA PRO A 47 14.49 -8.66 4.46
C PRO A 47 15.89 -9.21 4.20
N GLU A 48 16.35 -10.19 4.98
CA GLU A 48 17.64 -10.85 4.84
C GLU A 48 17.77 -11.67 3.54
N TYR A 49 16.64 -12.12 2.96
CA TYR A 49 16.63 -12.92 1.72
C TYR A 49 16.43 -12.08 0.44
N ILE A 50 16.37 -10.76 0.53
CA ILE A 50 16.09 -9.88 -0.64
C ILE A 50 17.08 -10.12 -1.80
N LYS A 51 18.37 -10.30 -1.47
CA LYS A 51 19.45 -10.44 -2.47
C LYS A 51 19.75 -11.89 -2.85
N HIS A 52 19.08 -12.85 -2.24
CA HIS A 52 19.32 -14.26 -2.52
C HIS A 52 18.68 -14.66 -3.84
N THR A 53 19.50 -15.14 -4.79
CA THR A 53 19.04 -15.59 -6.11
C THR A 53 18.02 -16.72 -6.00
N ASP A 54 18.24 -17.66 -5.07
CA ASP A 54 17.35 -18.79 -4.81
C ASP A 54 15.97 -18.38 -4.27
N ASN A 55 15.85 -17.13 -3.79
CA ASN A 55 14.59 -16.56 -3.35
C ASN A 55 13.77 -15.98 -4.49
N ILE A 56 14.28 -15.99 -5.71
CA ILE A 56 13.61 -15.38 -6.87
C ILE A 56 13.19 -16.48 -7.83
N ILE A 57 11.92 -16.48 -8.20
CA ILE A 57 11.37 -17.41 -9.18
C ILE A 57 10.57 -16.64 -10.25
N PRO A 58 10.69 -17.04 -11.55
CA PRO A 58 9.81 -16.50 -12.58
C PRO A 58 8.40 -17.06 -12.43
N LEU A 59 7.39 -16.19 -12.48
CA LEU A 59 5.98 -16.57 -12.47
C LEU A 59 5.27 -15.87 -13.62
N THR A 60 4.33 -16.56 -14.26
CA THR A 60 3.39 -15.88 -15.17
C THR A 60 2.57 -14.84 -14.39
N TYR A 61 2.02 -13.82 -15.04
CA TYR A 61 1.21 -12.78 -14.38
C TYR A 61 0.11 -13.36 -13.51
N ARG A 62 -0.56 -14.41 -14.01
CA ARG A 62 -1.62 -15.11 -13.26
C ARG A 62 -1.10 -15.81 -12.02
N LEU A 63 0.01 -16.55 -12.13
CA LEU A 63 0.59 -17.25 -10.98
C LEU A 63 1.17 -16.28 -9.96
N HIS A 64 1.75 -15.17 -10.40
CA HIS A 64 2.25 -14.11 -9.53
C HIS A 64 1.13 -13.50 -8.70
N TYR A 65 0.00 -13.20 -9.33
CA TYR A 65 -1.21 -12.75 -8.63
C TYR A 65 -1.71 -13.78 -7.61
N LEU A 66 -1.81 -15.05 -8.01
CA LEU A 66 -2.23 -16.13 -7.12
C LEU A 66 -1.25 -16.34 -5.96
N ALA A 67 0.05 -16.20 -6.20
CA ALA A 67 1.07 -16.28 -5.16
C ALA A 67 0.84 -15.21 -4.08
N HIS A 68 0.64 -13.94 -4.46
CA HIS A 68 0.34 -12.86 -3.52
C HIS A 68 -0.99 -13.06 -2.80
N TYR A 69 -2.02 -13.55 -3.50
CA TYR A 69 -3.30 -13.90 -2.86
C TYR A 69 -3.14 -15.00 -1.80
N ILE A 70 -2.41 -16.08 -2.13
CA ILE A 70 -2.18 -17.19 -1.21
C ILE A 70 -1.33 -16.73 -0.01
N LEU A 71 -0.27 -15.96 -0.24
CA LEU A 71 0.58 -15.38 0.82
C LEU A 71 -0.25 -14.54 1.79
N TRP A 72 -1.11 -13.69 1.28
CA TRP A 72 -2.02 -12.91 2.11
C TRP A 72 -2.94 -13.79 2.94
N LYS A 73 -3.67 -14.75 2.32
CA LYS A 73 -4.56 -15.68 3.02
C LYS A 73 -3.83 -16.60 4.01
N MET A 74 -2.58 -16.91 3.73
CA MET A 74 -1.74 -17.75 4.59
C MET A 74 -1.25 -17.00 5.84
N THR A 75 -0.79 -15.76 5.66
CA THR A 75 -0.13 -15.00 6.75
C THR A 75 -1.07 -14.07 7.47
N ASP A 76 -2.12 -13.60 6.79
CA ASP A 76 -3.08 -12.62 7.30
C ASP A 76 -2.40 -11.37 7.89
N THR A 77 -1.32 -10.92 7.23
CA THR A 77 -0.56 -9.73 7.63
C THR A 77 -0.91 -8.53 6.77
N LEU A 78 -0.79 -7.34 7.34
CA LEU A 78 -1.01 -6.08 6.61
C LEU A 78 -0.09 -5.96 5.39
N GLN A 79 1.18 -6.37 5.54
CA GLN A 79 2.16 -6.30 4.46
C GLN A 79 1.72 -7.12 3.25
N MET A 80 1.22 -8.34 3.48
CA MET A 80 0.74 -9.21 2.40
C MET A 80 -0.59 -8.74 1.83
N ALA A 81 -1.49 -8.20 2.66
CA ALA A 81 -2.72 -7.56 2.21
C ALA A 81 -2.44 -6.37 1.27
N LEU A 82 -1.48 -5.51 1.64
CA LEU A 82 -1.04 -4.37 0.80
C LEU A 82 -0.41 -4.84 -0.50
N ALA A 83 0.48 -5.85 -0.46
CA ALA A 83 1.11 -6.40 -1.65
C ALA A 83 0.09 -6.99 -2.62
N PHE A 84 -0.89 -7.73 -2.10
CA PHE A 84 -1.99 -8.26 -2.91
C PHE A 84 -2.89 -7.16 -3.46
N HIS A 85 -3.27 -6.17 -2.64
CA HIS A 85 -4.06 -5.03 -3.08
C HIS A 85 -3.39 -4.29 -4.24
N PHE A 86 -2.09 -4.02 -4.13
CA PHE A 86 -1.32 -3.38 -5.19
C PHE A 86 -1.37 -4.18 -6.50
N MET A 87 -1.23 -5.50 -6.42
CA MET A 87 -1.38 -6.40 -7.58
C MET A 87 -2.80 -6.37 -8.16
N ALA A 88 -3.83 -6.37 -7.30
CA ALA A 88 -5.22 -6.37 -7.73
C ALA A 88 -5.59 -5.08 -8.49
N THR A 89 -5.10 -3.92 -8.05
CA THR A 89 -5.39 -2.63 -8.68
C THR A 89 -4.73 -2.45 -10.04
N HIS A 90 -3.54 -3.02 -10.24
CA HIS A 90 -2.78 -2.84 -11.48
C HIS A 90 -2.98 -3.97 -12.50
N THR A 91 -3.40 -5.17 -12.07
CA THR A 91 -3.33 -6.36 -12.92
C THR A 91 -4.69 -6.98 -13.23
N ILE A 92 -5.73 -6.79 -12.42
CA ILE A 92 -6.98 -7.53 -12.57
C ILE A 92 -8.22 -6.65 -12.43
N LYS A 93 -9.03 -6.68 -13.49
CA LYS A 93 -10.38 -6.09 -13.54
C LYS A 93 -11.45 -7.01 -12.93
N ASN A 94 -11.10 -7.90 -11.99
CA ASN A 94 -12.10 -8.73 -11.32
C ASN A 94 -12.63 -8.01 -10.07
N SER A 95 -13.85 -7.47 -10.20
CA SER A 95 -14.48 -6.63 -9.17
C SER A 95 -14.68 -7.34 -7.82
N ARG A 96 -14.95 -8.63 -7.80
CA ARG A 96 -15.15 -9.38 -6.55
C ARG A 96 -13.85 -9.55 -5.76
N LEU A 97 -12.76 -9.89 -6.46
CA LEU A 97 -11.46 -10.02 -5.81
C LEU A 97 -10.94 -8.66 -5.34
N TYR A 98 -11.18 -7.60 -6.10
CA TYR A 98 -10.88 -6.24 -5.73
C TYR A 98 -11.65 -5.81 -4.47
N ASP A 99 -12.97 -6.01 -4.44
CA ASP A 99 -13.84 -5.66 -3.30
C ASP A 99 -13.40 -6.38 -2.01
N ASN A 100 -13.11 -7.69 -2.11
CA ASN A 100 -12.60 -8.45 -0.97
C ASN A 100 -11.23 -7.94 -0.50
N ALA A 101 -10.31 -7.65 -1.42
CA ALA A 101 -8.99 -7.13 -1.07
C ALA A 101 -9.07 -5.75 -0.38
N ILE A 102 -9.95 -4.86 -0.86
CA ILE A 102 -10.16 -3.54 -0.25
C ILE A 102 -10.77 -3.66 1.14
N LYS A 103 -11.80 -4.51 1.33
CA LYS A 103 -12.44 -4.71 2.64
C LYS A 103 -11.44 -5.23 3.67
N GLU A 104 -10.68 -6.25 3.31
CA GLU A 104 -9.65 -6.81 4.19
C GLU A 104 -8.55 -5.79 4.50
N LEU A 105 -8.10 -5.04 3.49
CA LEU A 105 -7.14 -3.97 3.70
C LEU A 105 -7.67 -2.91 4.66
N TYR A 106 -8.95 -2.53 4.53
CA TYR A 106 -9.60 -1.57 5.42
C TYR A 106 -9.61 -2.09 6.86
N GLU A 107 -10.01 -3.35 7.09
CA GLU A 107 -10.02 -3.94 8.42
C GLU A 107 -8.61 -4.02 9.03
N HIS A 108 -7.60 -4.41 8.23
CA HIS A 108 -6.20 -4.44 8.69
C HIS A 108 -5.63 -3.05 9.01
N ARG A 109 -6.12 -1.99 8.34
CA ARG A 109 -5.69 -0.61 8.59
C ARG A 109 -6.50 0.10 9.67
N LYS A 110 -7.58 -0.49 10.13
CA LYS A 110 -8.41 0.07 11.19
C LYS A 110 -7.58 0.30 12.45
N GLY A 111 -7.58 1.53 12.95
CA GLY A 111 -6.76 1.92 14.08
C GLY A 111 -5.28 2.18 13.76
N TYR A 112 -4.89 2.15 12.48
CA TYR A 112 -3.55 2.53 12.04
C TYR A 112 -3.56 3.85 11.26
N VAL A 113 -2.50 4.62 11.43
CA VAL A 113 -2.27 5.89 10.72
C VAL A 113 -0.83 5.96 10.22
N SER A 114 -0.61 6.68 9.14
CA SER A 114 0.74 7.04 8.71
C SER A 114 1.23 8.19 9.60
N ALA A 115 2.31 7.97 10.30
CA ALA A 115 2.87 8.94 11.24
C ALA A 115 4.39 8.92 11.21
N LYS A 116 5.01 10.02 11.67
CA LYS A 116 6.45 10.17 11.78
C LYS A 116 6.89 9.71 13.16
N ASN A 117 7.81 8.76 13.22
CA ASN A 117 8.42 8.32 14.47
C ASN A 117 9.31 9.45 15.02
N ILE A 118 9.09 9.82 16.29
CA ILE A 118 9.79 10.95 16.92
C ILE A 118 11.29 10.68 17.04
N MET A 119 11.68 9.44 17.33
CA MET A 119 13.07 9.08 17.55
C MET A 119 13.87 8.91 16.25
N THR A 120 13.28 8.26 15.24
CA THR A 120 13.98 7.93 14.00
C THR A 120 13.75 8.95 12.89
N GLY A 121 12.70 9.77 13.00
CA GLY A 121 12.28 10.71 11.95
C GLY A 121 11.64 10.03 10.74
N VAL A 122 11.49 8.70 10.74
CA VAL A 122 10.95 7.93 9.62
C VAL A 122 9.43 7.93 9.64
N ASN A 123 8.82 8.04 8.46
CA ASN A 123 7.38 7.87 8.31
C ASN A 123 7.05 6.37 8.21
N GLU A 124 6.17 5.92 9.09
CA GLU A 124 5.75 4.52 9.16
C GLU A 124 4.26 4.39 9.51
N LEU A 125 3.72 3.20 9.34
CA LEU A 125 2.36 2.90 9.74
C LEU A 125 2.35 2.49 11.21
N THR A 126 1.63 3.23 12.05
CA THR A 126 1.55 2.99 13.50
C THR A 126 0.11 3.02 13.99
N LYS A 127 -0.13 2.46 15.17
CA LYS A 127 -1.45 2.55 15.79
C LYS A 127 -1.76 3.96 16.26
N VAL A 128 -3.04 4.35 16.19
CA VAL A 128 -3.51 5.67 16.65
C VAL A 128 -3.11 5.95 18.10
N GLU A 129 -3.08 4.92 18.97
CA GLU A 129 -2.69 5.02 20.37
C GLU A 129 -1.24 5.49 20.59
N ASN A 130 -0.37 5.33 19.58
CA ASN A 130 1.02 5.76 19.63
C ASN A 130 1.22 7.25 19.26
N LEU A 131 0.16 7.92 18.78
CA LEU A 131 0.21 9.34 18.45
C LEU A 131 0.36 10.18 19.73
N GLY A 132 1.30 11.12 19.69
CA GLY A 132 1.64 11.95 20.85
C GLY A 132 2.57 11.27 21.88
N VAL A 133 2.86 9.97 21.73
CA VAL A 133 3.77 9.21 22.59
C VAL A 133 5.09 8.95 21.89
N THR A 134 5.06 8.13 20.86
CA THR A 134 6.23 7.75 20.05
C THR A 134 6.17 8.28 18.62
N HIS A 135 5.00 8.73 18.17
CA HIS A 135 4.75 9.20 16.81
C HIS A 135 3.98 10.50 16.80
N ILE A 136 4.21 11.30 15.75
CA ILE A 136 3.42 12.49 15.44
C ILE A 136 2.83 12.36 14.04
N HIS A 137 1.67 12.98 13.81
CA HIS A 137 1.12 13.03 12.45
C HIS A 137 2.15 13.62 11.48
N THR A 138 2.21 13.07 10.27
CA THR A 138 3.11 13.58 9.20
C THR A 138 2.84 15.04 8.84
N THR A 139 1.65 15.53 9.18
CA THR A 139 1.21 16.90 8.96
C THR A 139 1.34 17.79 10.21
N THR A 140 1.76 17.22 11.35
CA THR A 140 1.91 18.00 12.61
C THR A 140 2.92 19.11 12.42
N GLY A 141 2.52 20.33 12.80
CA GLY A 141 3.35 21.53 12.64
C GLY A 141 3.38 22.13 11.24
N LYS A 142 2.96 21.37 10.21
CA LYS A 142 2.96 21.88 8.84
C LYS A 142 1.78 22.79 8.59
N LYS A 143 2.04 23.85 7.80
CA LYS A 143 1.06 24.83 7.38
C LYS A 143 1.14 25.03 5.88
N TRP A 144 0.04 25.48 5.27
CA TRP A 144 0.05 25.91 3.88
C TRP A 144 0.53 27.36 3.81
N TRP A 145 1.45 27.60 2.90
CA TRP A 145 2.02 28.90 2.61
C TRP A 145 1.79 29.23 1.14
N THR A 146 1.40 30.46 0.83
CA THR A 146 1.17 30.89 -0.54
C THR A 146 1.94 32.19 -0.78
N ASP A 147 2.69 32.26 -1.89
CA ASP A 147 3.36 33.50 -2.33
C ASP A 147 2.40 34.43 -3.07
N ASN A 148 2.92 35.58 -3.49
CA ASN A 148 2.11 36.56 -4.22
C ASN A 148 1.73 36.12 -5.65
N ASP A 149 2.44 35.13 -6.20
CA ASP A 149 2.19 34.53 -7.51
C ASP A 149 1.23 33.33 -7.46
N GLY A 150 0.77 32.98 -6.27
CA GLY A 150 -0.15 31.87 -6.04
C GLY A 150 0.51 30.49 -5.91
N ASN A 151 1.85 30.42 -5.88
CA ASN A 151 2.53 29.16 -5.62
C ASN A 151 2.36 28.77 -4.16
N THR A 152 2.16 27.46 -3.91
CA THR A 152 1.82 26.95 -2.59
C THR A 152 2.81 25.91 -2.11
N VAL A 153 3.17 25.98 -0.83
CA VAL A 153 4.06 25.03 -0.14
C VAL A 153 3.41 24.56 1.16
N PHE A 154 3.52 23.26 1.45
CA PHE A 154 3.05 22.67 2.70
C PHE A 154 4.25 22.22 3.52
N THR A 155 4.62 23.01 4.52
CA THR A 155 5.85 22.82 5.31
C THR A 155 5.66 23.26 6.76
N ASP A 156 6.51 22.76 7.65
CA ASP A 156 6.68 23.18 9.03
C ASP A 156 7.64 24.36 9.19
N ILE A 157 8.37 24.72 8.12
CA ILE A 157 9.26 25.88 8.09
C ILE A 157 8.42 27.16 7.98
N ASP A 158 8.79 28.18 8.74
CA ASP A 158 8.20 29.51 8.55
C ASP A 158 8.71 30.12 7.23
N MET A 159 7.77 30.40 6.34
CA MET A 159 8.05 30.91 4.98
C MET A 159 7.82 32.42 4.84
N THR A 160 7.56 33.12 5.96
CA THR A 160 7.26 34.56 5.95
C THR A 160 8.41 35.38 5.38
N GLU A 161 9.65 35.07 5.75
CA GLU A 161 10.85 35.75 5.23
C GLU A 161 11.08 35.55 3.74
N ASN A 162 10.52 34.47 3.18
CA ASN A 162 10.57 34.17 1.74
C ASN A 162 9.37 34.77 0.95
N GLY A 163 8.60 35.65 1.58
CA GLY A 163 7.48 36.33 0.92
C GLY A 163 6.17 35.53 0.85
N TYR A 164 6.09 34.41 1.55
CA TYR A 164 4.87 33.60 1.61
C TYR A 164 3.95 34.03 2.75
N LYS A 165 2.65 33.93 2.50
CA LYS A 165 1.60 34.15 3.52
C LYS A 165 1.03 32.81 3.96
N ASN A 166 0.84 32.66 5.28
CA ASN A 166 0.20 31.47 5.83
C ASN A 166 -1.27 31.44 5.40
N THR A 167 -1.66 30.33 4.77
CA THR A 167 -3.05 30.05 4.40
C THR A 167 -3.57 28.90 5.24
N HIS A 168 -4.63 29.13 6.03
CA HIS A 168 -5.21 28.13 6.93
C HIS A 168 -5.85 26.94 6.21
N ASN A 169 -6.18 27.10 4.91
CA ASN A 169 -6.81 26.10 4.08
C ASN A 169 -5.87 25.70 2.94
N ASN A 170 -5.95 24.43 2.53
CA ASN A 170 -5.27 23.97 1.32
C ASN A 170 -5.78 24.78 0.12
N PRO A 171 -5.00 25.70 -0.46
CA PRO A 171 -5.45 26.53 -1.58
C PRO A 171 -5.65 25.72 -2.87
N CYS A 172 -5.05 24.51 -2.92
CA CYS A 172 -5.24 23.53 -3.99
C CYS A 172 -6.29 22.47 -3.66
N ALA A 173 -6.98 22.58 -2.51
CA ALA A 173 -8.10 21.69 -2.25
C ALA A 173 -9.12 21.87 -3.38
N PRO A 174 -9.56 20.78 -4.03
CA PRO A 174 -10.57 20.91 -5.06
C PRO A 174 -11.76 21.64 -4.47
N THR A 175 -12.14 22.75 -5.07
CA THR A 175 -13.37 23.49 -4.72
C THR A 175 -14.47 22.45 -4.62
N LYS A 176 -15.21 22.42 -3.50
CA LYS A 176 -16.30 21.46 -3.35
C LYS A 176 -17.19 21.57 -4.58
N VAL A 177 -17.13 20.56 -5.43
CA VAL A 177 -17.94 20.52 -6.63
C VAL A 177 -19.34 20.15 -6.19
N TYR A 178 -20.25 21.09 -6.21
CA TYR A 178 -21.66 20.83 -6.01
C TYR A 178 -22.25 20.33 -7.32
N TRP A 179 -22.94 19.21 -7.25
CA TRP A 179 -23.67 18.66 -8.36
C TRP A 179 -25.14 18.98 -8.14
N THR A 180 -25.73 19.69 -9.08
CA THR A 180 -27.18 19.86 -9.17
C THR A 180 -27.72 19.00 -10.29
N LEU A 181 -28.98 18.62 -10.20
CA LEU A 181 -29.68 17.98 -11.30
C LEU A 181 -30.36 19.09 -12.12
N ASP A 182 -30.22 19.05 -13.42
CA ASP A 182 -31.01 19.88 -14.33
C ASP A 182 -32.47 19.39 -14.40
N GLU A 183 -33.31 20.10 -15.12
CA GLU A 183 -34.70 19.79 -15.33
C GLU A 183 -34.99 18.41 -15.96
N ASN A 184 -33.97 17.78 -16.56
CA ASN A 184 -34.00 16.43 -17.15
C ASN A 184 -33.36 15.38 -16.23
N GLY A 185 -32.99 15.72 -14.99
CA GLY A 185 -32.36 14.80 -14.03
C GLY A 185 -30.88 14.52 -14.35
N LYS A 186 -30.22 15.28 -15.23
CA LYS A 186 -28.82 15.15 -15.55
C LYS A 186 -27.94 15.92 -14.56
N ARG A 187 -26.87 15.32 -14.10
CA ARG A 187 -25.90 15.98 -13.19
C ARG A 187 -25.19 17.13 -13.89
N CYS A 188 -25.34 18.32 -13.37
CA CYS A 188 -24.61 19.52 -13.80
C CYS A 188 -23.65 19.96 -12.71
N ARG A 189 -22.48 20.42 -13.12
CA ARG A 189 -21.47 21.01 -12.23
C ARG A 189 -21.83 22.47 -12.00
N THR A 190 -22.02 22.86 -10.77
CA THR A 190 -22.17 24.26 -10.31
C THR A 190 -20.88 24.75 -9.68
#